data_8c347bca6e3d464117b5f19a63cc5edd
#
_entry.id   8c347bca6e3d464117b5f19a63cc5edd
#
_cell.length_a   1.000
_cell.length_b   1.000
_cell.length_c   1.000
_cell.angle_alpha   90.00
_cell.angle_beta   90.00
_cell.angle_gamma   90.00
#
_symmetry.space_group_name_H-M   'P 1'
#
loop_
_entity.id
_entity.type
_entity.pdbx_description
1 polymer ?
#
loop_
_entity_poly.entity_id
_entity_poly.type
_entity_poly.pdbx_seq_one_letter_code
_entity_poly.pdbx_strand_id
1 'polypeptide(L)'
;GQLAKVPFDGAALGAPTTVSQPTYTGAGATWRVSDRIYWSHLVPGTPTGSRLDISMFNGGAIGVPWESSGYNDWFNPAAMTGAFFLDGRLYYTRAGANALYYRYFEVDGNYLGATEFTLPTTGMTWSSVRGMAWVGGRIVYGATDGALRSVPFDPAGAPAVNGAAATTLAPATAALTWSTPRMFFSVQ
;
A
#
# COMPACT_ATOMS: atom_id res chain seq x y z
N GLY A 1 10.34 -5.98 11.10
CA GLY A 1 9.12 -5.24 11.46
C GLY A 1 8.02 -6.21 11.86
N GLN A 2 7.09 -5.77 12.67
CA GLN A 2 5.90 -6.55 13.01
C GLN A 2 4.72 -6.10 12.16
N LEU A 3 3.85 -7.03 11.76
CA LEU A 3 2.57 -6.74 11.18
C LEU A 3 1.51 -6.74 12.27
N ALA A 4 0.74 -5.68 12.37
CA ALA A 4 -0.39 -5.58 13.28
C ALA A 4 -1.69 -5.45 12.49
N LYS A 5 -2.72 -6.09 12.99
CA LYS A 5 -4.11 -5.94 12.54
C LYS A 5 -4.80 -4.95 13.47
N VAL A 6 -5.40 -3.93 12.88
CA VAL A 6 -6.17 -2.91 13.62
C VAL A 6 -7.61 -2.97 13.09
N PRO A 7 -8.60 -3.32 13.91
CA PRO A 7 -10.00 -3.22 13.52
C PRO A 7 -10.37 -1.77 13.17
N PHE A 8 -11.18 -1.60 12.12
CA PHE A 8 -11.69 -0.31 11.70
C PHE A 8 -13.17 -0.45 11.34
N ASP A 9 -14.04 0.28 12.00
CA ASP A 9 -15.50 0.23 11.81
C ASP A 9 -16.03 1.29 10.84
N GLY A 10 -15.12 1.99 10.15
CA GLY A 10 -15.43 3.10 9.25
C GLY A 10 -15.29 4.48 9.91
N ALA A 11 -15.21 4.57 11.22
CA ALA A 11 -15.09 5.82 11.98
C ALA A 11 -13.96 5.79 13.02
N ALA A 12 -13.75 4.64 13.71
CA ALA A 12 -12.80 4.50 14.79
C ALA A 12 -11.88 3.29 14.59
N LEU A 13 -10.68 3.37 15.14
CA LEU A 13 -9.71 2.28 15.18
C LEU A 13 -9.81 1.53 16.50
N GLY A 14 -9.86 0.21 16.44
CA GLY A 14 -9.78 -0.65 17.62
C GLY A 14 -8.33 -0.88 18.08
N ALA A 15 -8.16 -1.73 19.08
CA ALA A 15 -6.83 -2.10 19.58
C ALA A 15 -6.05 -2.95 18.57
N PRO A 16 -4.75 -2.66 18.34
CA PRO A 16 -3.92 -3.46 17.46
C PRO A 16 -3.66 -4.85 18.05
N THR A 17 -3.66 -5.88 17.17
CA THR A 17 -3.25 -7.24 17.50
C THR A 17 -2.13 -7.68 16.57
N THR A 18 -1.10 -8.36 17.11
CA THR A 18 0.00 -8.86 16.28
C THR A 18 -0.47 -10.04 15.42
N VAL A 19 -0.14 -9.98 14.13
CA VAL A 19 -0.34 -11.07 13.18
C VAL A 19 0.91 -11.95 13.15
N SER A 20 0.74 -13.28 13.21
CA SER A 20 1.86 -14.21 13.02
C SER A 20 2.42 -14.09 11.61
N GLN A 21 3.72 -13.86 11.50
CA GLN A 21 4.38 -13.55 10.23
C GLN A 21 5.86 -13.87 10.22
N PRO A 22 6.47 -14.11 9.04
CA PRO A 22 7.92 -14.05 8.89
C PRO A 22 8.43 -12.62 9.08
N THR A 23 9.73 -12.47 9.30
CA THR A 23 10.35 -11.14 9.50
C THR A 23 10.38 -10.36 8.19
N TYR A 24 9.72 -9.20 8.16
CA TYR A 24 9.74 -8.26 7.04
C TYR A 24 10.81 -7.18 7.29
N THR A 25 12.04 -7.44 6.87
CA THR A 25 13.12 -6.45 6.94
C THR A 25 13.18 -5.70 5.62
N GLY A 26 13.17 -4.37 5.67
CA GLY A 26 13.28 -3.54 4.47
C GLY A 26 12.03 -3.51 3.58
N ALA A 27 10.87 -3.97 4.08
CA ALA A 27 9.62 -3.92 3.33
C ALA A 27 9.26 -2.47 2.96
N GLY A 28 8.89 -2.26 1.70
CA GLY A 28 8.32 -1.03 1.17
C GLY A 28 6.79 -1.04 1.23
N ALA A 29 6.13 -0.75 0.10
CA ALA A 29 4.67 -0.83 0.03
C ALA A 29 4.19 -2.28 0.03
N THR A 30 2.98 -2.48 0.55
CA THR A 30 2.30 -3.78 0.58
C THR A 30 0.86 -3.59 0.12
N TRP A 31 0.36 -4.58 -0.61
CA TRP A 31 -1.05 -4.66 -1.00
C TRP A 31 -1.55 -6.09 -0.95
N ARG A 32 -2.86 -6.23 -0.94
CA ARG A 32 -3.52 -7.53 -0.93
C ARG A 32 -4.34 -7.73 -2.19
N VAL A 33 -4.35 -8.96 -2.71
CA VAL A 33 -5.26 -9.41 -3.75
C VAL A 33 -5.78 -10.79 -3.34
N SER A 34 -7.07 -10.91 -3.06
CA SER A 34 -7.69 -12.14 -2.57
C SER A 34 -6.98 -12.67 -1.30
N ASP A 35 -6.40 -13.84 -1.37
CA ASP A 35 -5.65 -14.52 -0.31
C ASP A 35 -4.13 -14.32 -0.40
N ARG A 36 -3.66 -13.42 -1.28
CA ARG A 36 -2.24 -13.12 -1.46
C ARG A 36 -1.92 -11.72 -0.95
N ILE A 37 -0.79 -11.61 -0.25
CA ILE A 37 -0.16 -10.35 0.08
C ILE A 37 1.10 -10.20 -0.76
N TYR A 38 1.24 -9.06 -1.39
CA TYR A 38 2.41 -8.63 -2.14
C TYR A 38 3.12 -7.55 -1.35
N TRP A 39 4.43 -7.58 -1.31
CA TRP A 39 5.21 -6.50 -0.73
C TRP A 39 6.50 -6.26 -1.49
N SER A 40 6.88 -5.00 -1.57
CA SER A 40 8.18 -4.62 -2.10
C SER A 40 9.26 -4.80 -1.04
N HIS A 41 10.44 -5.22 -1.48
CA HIS A 41 11.54 -5.58 -0.61
C HIS A 41 12.88 -5.12 -1.20
N LEU A 42 13.74 -4.54 -0.35
CA LEU A 42 15.11 -4.21 -0.75
C LEU A 42 15.96 -5.49 -0.81
N VAL A 43 16.61 -5.72 -1.94
CA VAL A 43 17.53 -6.84 -2.15
C VAL A 43 18.82 -6.31 -2.74
N PRO A 44 19.86 -6.11 -1.93
CA PRO A 44 21.16 -5.69 -2.44
C PRO A 44 21.71 -6.66 -3.50
N GLY A 45 22.27 -6.10 -4.56
CA GLY A 45 22.87 -6.90 -5.65
C GLY A 45 21.92 -7.24 -6.79
N THR A 46 20.63 -6.88 -6.72
CA THR A 46 19.74 -6.93 -7.89
C THR A 46 19.85 -5.65 -8.72
N PRO A 47 19.49 -5.67 -10.03
CA PRO A 47 19.60 -4.48 -10.89
C PRO A 47 18.88 -3.24 -10.36
N THR A 48 17.70 -3.41 -9.76
CA THR A 48 16.92 -2.32 -9.15
C THR A 48 17.17 -2.18 -7.65
N GLY A 49 17.98 -3.04 -7.04
CA GLY A 49 18.15 -3.11 -5.59
C GLY A 49 16.89 -3.57 -4.84
N SER A 50 15.92 -4.16 -5.54
CA SER A 50 14.62 -4.52 -4.96
C SER A 50 13.94 -5.66 -5.71
N ARG A 51 12.99 -6.31 -5.05
CA ARG A 51 12.09 -7.30 -5.65
C ARG A 51 10.69 -7.21 -5.06
N LEU A 52 9.78 -7.93 -5.66
CA LEU A 52 8.43 -8.16 -5.19
C LEU A 52 8.34 -9.58 -4.63
N ASP A 53 7.92 -9.69 -3.38
CA ASP A 53 7.63 -10.97 -2.73
C ASP A 53 6.12 -11.16 -2.58
N ILE A 54 5.69 -12.42 -2.52
CA ILE A 54 4.30 -12.82 -2.35
C ILE A 54 4.21 -13.77 -1.15
N SER A 55 3.12 -13.69 -0.40
CA SER A 55 2.74 -14.70 0.60
C SER A 55 1.25 -14.96 0.59
N MET A 56 0.88 -16.17 0.95
CA MET A 56 -0.53 -16.47 1.27
C MET A 56 -0.93 -15.82 2.59
N PHE A 57 -2.17 -15.35 2.66
CA PHE A 57 -2.74 -14.73 3.85
C PHE A 57 -4.15 -15.26 4.12
N ASN A 58 -4.35 -15.87 5.28
CA ASN A 58 -5.63 -16.47 5.69
C ASN A 58 -6.44 -15.60 6.67
N GLY A 59 -6.09 -14.31 6.82
CA GLY A 59 -6.75 -13.40 7.77
C GLY A 59 -6.12 -13.35 9.17
N GLY A 60 -5.36 -14.35 9.58
CA GLY A 60 -4.71 -14.43 10.90
C GLY A 60 -3.21 -14.68 10.84
N ALA A 61 -2.71 -15.28 9.76
CA ALA A 61 -1.30 -15.58 9.57
C ALA A 61 -0.86 -15.35 8.13
N ILE A 62 0.40 -15.03 7.96
CA ILE A 62 1.05 -14.90 6.65
C ILE A 62 2.01 -16.08 6.48
N GLY A 63 1.90 -16.75 5.34
CA GLY A 63 2.77 -17.87 4.97
C GLY A 63 4.19 -17.44 4.62
N VAL A 64 5.05 -18.43 4.36
CA VAL A 64 6.42 -18.21 3.91
C VAL A 64 6.40 -17.47 2.57
N PRO A 65 7.21 -16.41 2.42
CA PRO A 65 7.27 -15.66 1.17
C PRO A 65 7.97 -16.43 0.05
N TRP A 66 7.55 -16.15 -1.18
CA TRP A 66 8.28 -16.52 -2.38
C TRP A 66 8.42 -15.33 -3.32
N GLU A 67 9.41 -15.36 -4.18
CA GLU A 67 9.65 -14.29 -5.15
C GLU A 67 8.58 -14.28 -6.24
N SER A 68 8.06 -13.11 -6.59
CA SER A 68 7.25 -12.93 -7.78
C SER A 68 8.14 -12.85 -9.02
N SER A 69 7.86 -13.68 -10.01
CA SER A 69 8.54 -13.62 -11.31
C SER A 69 8.00 -12.53 -12.24
N GLY A 70 6.98 -11.79 -11.81
CA GLY A 70 6.21 -10.90 -12.67
C GLY A 70 6.67 -9.45 -12.73
N TYR A 71 7.81 -9.07 -12.13
CA TYR A 71 8.33 -7.72 -12.25
C TYR A 71 9.56 -7.67 -13.17
N ASN A 72 9.79 -6.50 -13.76
CA ASN A 72 10.90 -6.25 -14.65
C ASN A 72 11.87 -5.22 -14.06
N ASP A 73 13.11 -5.18 -14.55
CA ASP A 73 14.18 -4.28 -14.10
C ASP A 73 13.86 -2.78 -14.26
N TRP A 74 12.86 -2.44 -15.06
CA TRP A 74 12.37 -1.06 -15.25
C TRP A 74 11.45 -0.56 -14.14
N PHE A 75 10.99 -1.41 -13.22
CA PHE A 75 10.14 -1.03 -12.09
C PHE A 75 10.85 -1.28 -10.77
N ASN A 76 11.01 -0.24 -9.97
CA ASN A 76 11.59 -0.33 -8.64
C ASN A 76 10.49 -0.38 -7.56
N PRO A 77 10.07 -1.56 -7.10
CA PRO A 77 9.04 -1.70 -6.08
C PRO A 77 9.47 -1.14 -4.71
N ALA A 78 10.76 -1.11 -4.39
CA ALA A 78 11.23 -0.55 -3.12
C ALA A 78 11.08 0.97 -3.02
N ALA A 79 10.91 1.66 -4.14
CA ALA A 79 10.61 3.09 -4.15
C ALA A 79 9.16 3.39 -3.73
N MET A 80 8.26 2.40 -3.74
CA MET A 80 6.87 2.59 -3.34
C MET A 80 6.76 2.91 -1.85
N THR A 81 5.95 3.89 -1.51
CA THR A 81 5.66 4.31 -0.13
C THR A 81 4.28 3.90 0.36
N GLY A 82 3.40 3.51 -0.55
CA GLY A 82 2.08 2.95 -0.28
C GLY A 82 1.51 2.36 -1.57
N ALA A 83 0.68 1.32 -1.46
CA ALA A 83 0.02 0.68 -2.59
C ALA A 83 -1.32 0.04 -2.20
N PHE A 84 -2.24 -0.08 -3.15
CA PHE A 84 -3.43 -0.91 -3.07
C PHE A 84 -3.82 -1.42 -4.45
N PHE A 85 -4.46 -2.57 -4.49
CA PHE A 85 -5.01 -3.16 -5.70
C PHE A 85 -6.52 -2.92 -5.76
N LEU A 86 -7.01 -2.52 -6.95
CA LEU A 86 -8.43 -2.33 -7.21
C LEU A 86 -8.71 -2.44 -8.71
N ASP A 87 -9.68 -3.26 -9.10
CA ASP A 87 -10.19 -3.40 -10.47
C ASP A 87 -9.08 -3.60 -11.51
N GLY A 88 -8.18 -4.58 -11.26
CA GLY A 88 -7.09 -4.92 -12.18
C GLY A 88 -5.97 -3.88 -12.25
N ARG A 89 -5.95 -2.91 -11.33
CA ARG A 89 -4.93 -1.84 -11.29
C ARG A 89 -4.23 -1.84 -9.93
N LEU A 90 -2.91 -1.77 -9.96
CA LEU A 90 -2.10 -1.46 -8.79
C LEU A 90 -1.90 0.05 -8.73
N TYR A 91 -2.52 0.67 -7.75
CA TYR A 91 -2.33 2.09 -7.42
C TYR A 91 -1.20 2.24 -6.42
N TYR A 92 -0.33 3.24 -6.59
CA TYR A 92 0.82 3.41 -5.70
C TYR A 92 1.36 4.83 -5.67
N THR A 93 2.02 5.15 -4.56
CA THR A 93 2.87 6.33 -4.39
C THR A 93 4.31 5.90 -4.29
N ARG A 94 5.26 6.80 -4.56
CA ARG A 94 6.69 6.51 -4.45
C ARG A 94 7.47 7.66 -3.82
N ALA A 95 8.60 7.31 -3.22
CA ALA A 95 9.51 8.25 -2.62
C ALA A 95 9.98 9.31 -3.63
N GLY A 96 10.04 10.57 -3.22
CA GLY A 96 10.50 11.68 -4.06
C GLY A 96 9.50 12.18 -5.09
N ALA A 97 8.30 11.58 -5.21
CA ALA A 97 7.27 12.00 -6.16
C ALA A 97 5.99 12.45 -5.44
N ASN A 98 5.36 13.51 -5.94
CA ASN A 98 4.09 14.01 -5.39
C ASN A 98 2.93 13.67 -6.32
N ALA A 99 2.77 12.38 -6.65
CA ALA A 99 1.72 11.89 -7.52
C ALA A 99 1.20 10.52 -7.06
N LEU A 100 -0.04 10.22 -7.39
CA LEU A 100 -0.62 8.89 -7.35
C LEU A 100 -0.51 8.28 -8.73
N TYR A 101 0.08 7.12 -8.81
CA TYR A 101 0.29 6.36 -10.04
C TYR A 101 -0.57 5.12 -10.07
N TYR A 102 -0.80 4.56 -11.25
CA TYR A 102 -1.27 3.18 -11.37
C TYR A 102 -0.64 2.47 -12.57
N ARG A 103 -0.65 1.15 -12.50
CA ARG A 103 -0.34 0.21 -13.59
C ARG A 103 -1.39 -0.87 -13.61
N TYR A 104 -1.64 -1.46 -14.76
CA TYR A 104 -2.43 -2.68 -14.82
C TYR A 104 -1.67 -3.82 -14.17
N PHE A 105 -2.37 -4.65 -13.43
CA PHE A 105 -1.82 -5.79 -12.71
C PHE A 105 -2.64 -7.03 -12.99
N GLU A 106 -2.02 -8.01 -13.63
CA GLU A 106 -2.62 -9.31 -13.91
C GLU A 106 -2.30 -10.26 -12.76
N VAL A 107 -3.34 -10.79 -12.09
CA VAL A 107 -3.22 -11.50 -10.80
C VAL A 107 -2.73 -12.94 -10.98
N ASP A 108 -3.19 -13.63 -12.04
CA ASP A 108 -2.89 -15.06 -12.22
C ASP A 108 -1.41 -15.30 -12.52
N GLY A 109 -0.81 -14.50 -13.40
CA GLY A 109 0.60 -14.55 -13.72
C GLY A 109 1.47 -13.64 -12.86
N ASN A 110 0.89 -12.80 -12.00
CA ASN A 110 1.57 -11.78 -11.22
C ASN A 110 2.31 -10.75 -12.09
N TYR A 111 1.75 -10.40 -13.25
CA TYR A 111 2.38 -9.46 -14.17
C TYR A 111 1.96 -8.02 -13.92
N LEU A 112 2.96 -7.16 -13.79
CA LEU A 112 2.77 -5.72 -13.72
C LEU A 112 2.97 -5.10 -15.11
N GLY A 113 1.99 -4.33 -15.58
CA GLY A 113 2.05 -3.66 -16.88
C GLY A 113 3.18 -2.64 -16.97
N ALA A 114 3.84 -2.55 -18.13
CA ALA A 114 4.99 -1.67 -18.35
C ALA A 114 4.61 -0.17 -18.33
N THR A 115 3.39 0.17 -18.76
CA THR A 115 2.96 1.57 -18.82
C THR A 115 2.54 2.07 -17.45
N GLU A 116 3.15 3.18 -17.01
CA GLU A 116 2.75 3.93 -15.81
C GLU A 116 1.79 5.04 -16.18
N PHE A 117 0.72 5.15 -15.44
CA PHE A 117 -0.26 6.22 -15.57
C PHE A 117 -0.24 7.08 -14.31
N THR A 118 -0.39 8.39 -14.48
CA THR A 118 -0.53 9.33 -13.37
C THR A 118 -1.99 9.75 -13.24
N LEU A 119 -2.54 9.70 -12.02
CA LEU A 119 -3.90 10.17 -11.78
C LEU A 119 -3.93 11.69 -11.61
N PRO A 120 -4.96 12.36 -12.15
CA PRO A 120 -5.27 13.74 -11.81
C PRO A 120 -5.56 13.85 -10.31
N THR A 121 -4.82 14.71 -9.61
CA THR A 121 -5.01 14.95 -8.18
C THR A 121 -4.88 16.44 -7.89
N THR A 122 -5.70 16.93 -6.95
CA THR A 122 -5.65 18.31 -6.47
C THR A 122 -5.54 18.31 -4.94
N GLY A 123 -4.77 19.22 -4.38
CA GLY A 123 -4.69 19.43 -2.93
C GLY A 123 -4.13 18.27 -2.10
N MET A 124 -3.51 17.25 -2.75
CA MET A 124 -2.88 16.13 -2.08
C MET A 124 -1.36 16.28 -2.03
N THR A 125 -0.77 15.87 -0.91
CA THR A 125 0.68 15.75 -0.75
C THR A 125 1.06 14.26 -0.73
N TRP A 126 1.11 13.65 -1.91
CA TRP A 126 1.39 12.22 -2.07
C TRP A 126 2.79 11.82 -1.59
N SER A 127 3.75 12.73 -1.62
CA SER A 127 5.10 12.51 -1.06
C SER A 127 5.10 12.28 0.46
N SER A 128 4.03 12.67 1.15
CA SER A 128 3.85 12.42 2.59
C SER A 128 3.25 11.05 2.91
N VAL A 129 2.75 10.30 1.93
CA VAL A 129 2.06 9.02 2.16
C VAL A 129 3.04 7.94 2.64
N ARG A 130 2.61 7.21 3.67
CA ARG A 130 3.31 6.09 4.29
C ARG A 130 2.35 4.93 4.49
N GLY A 131 2.22 4.09 3.45
CA GLY A 131 1.21 3.05 3.39
C GLY A 131 -0.17 3.57 3.01
N MET A 132 -0.91 2.80 2.24
CA MET A 132 -2.30 3.11 1.89
C MET A 132 -3.09 1.83 1.58
N ALA A 133 -4.41 1.91 1.75
CA ALA A 133 -5.37 0.88 1.36
C ALA A 133 -6.62 1.54 0.80
N TRP A 134 -7.36 0.82 -0.06
CA TRP A 134 -8.71 1.21 -0.44
C TRP A 134 -9.74 0.54 0.46
N VAL A 135 -10.62 1.32 1.06
CA VAL A 135 -11.65 0.85 1.99
C VAL A 135 -12.95 1.65 1.78
N GLY A 136 -14.01 0.98 1.38
CA GLY A 136 -15.35 1.60 1.31
C GLY A 136 -15.42 2.88 0.46
N GLY A 137 -14.84 2.90 -0.74
CA GLY A 137 -14.84 4.08 -1.61
C GLY A 137 -13.84 5.18 -1.22
N ARG A 138 -12.88 4.87 -0.35
CA ARG A 138 -11.87 5.82 0.13
C ARG A 138 -10.47 5.24 0.08
N ILE A 139 -9.47 6.06 -0.21
CA ILE A 139 -8.08 5.73 0.08
C ILE A 139 -7.82 6.10 1.54
N VAL A 140 -7.48 5.12 2.36
CA VAL A 140 -6.99 5.30 3.74
C VAL A 140 -5.47 5.26 3.70
N TYR A 141 -4.80 6.23 4.32
CA TYR A 141 -3.35 6.35 4.26
C TYR A 141 -2.74 6.93 5.53
N GLY A 142 -1.56 6.45 5.88
CA GLY A 142 -0.70 7.09 6.87
C GLY A 142 0.06 8.26 6.25
N ALA A 143 0.40 9.26 7.05
CA ALA A 143 1.17 10.41 6.61
C ALA A 143 2.43 10.62 7.45
N THR A 144 3.41 11.35 6.91
CA THR A 144 4.70 11.62 7.58
C THR A 144 4.57 12.34 8.92
N ASP A 145 3.48 13.06 9.15
CA ASP A 145 3.16 13.70 10.44
C ASP A 145 2.57 12.72 11.47
N GLY A 146 2.46 11.43 11.12
CA GLY A 146 1.99 10.37 11.98
C GLY A 146 0.47 10.20 12.04
N ALA A 147 -0.31 11.01 11.33
CA ALA A 147 -1.76 10.88 11.29
C ALA A 147 -2.21 9.81 10.27
N LEU A 148 -3.32 9.14 10.57
CA LEU A 148 -4.09 8.35 9.62
C LEU A 148 -5.18 9.22 9.00
N ARG A 149 -5.27 9.21 7.69
CA ARG A 149 -6.23 10.00 6.92
C ARG A 149 -6.97 9.17 5.91
N SER A 150 -8.07 9.72 5.42
CA SER A 150 -8.74 9.14 4.24
C SER A 150 -9.18 10.23 3.28
N VAL A 151 -9.28 9.87 2.00
CA VAL A 151 -9.79 10.72 0.94
C VAL A 151 -10.74 9.90 0.06
N PRO A 152 -11.89 10.44 -0.40
CA PRO A 152 -12.77 9.76 -1.33
C PRO A 152 -12.02 9.38 -2.62
N PHE A 153 -12.30 8.18 -3.13
CA PHE A 153 -11.74 7.68 -4.37
C PHE A 153 -12.72 6.75 -5.06
N ASP A 154 -13.14 7.16 -6.26
CA ASP A 154 -13.94 6.33 -7.15
C ASP A 154 -13.06 5.90 -8.33
N PRO A 155 -12.82 4.59 -8.54
CA PRO A 155 -12.03 4.08 -9.66
C PRO A 155 -12.77 4.09 -10.98
N ALA A 156 -14.11 4.32 -10.99
CA ALA A 156 -14.92 4.27 -12.19
C ALA A 156 -14.66 5.47 -13.12
N GLY A 157 -14.75 5.24 -14.39
CA GLY A 157 -14.61 6.29 -15.42
C GLY A 157 -13.20 6.88 -15.47
N ALA A 158 -13.07 8.17 -15.18
CA ALA A 158 -11.81 8.91 -15.14
C ALA A 158 -11.44 9.18 -13.65
N PRO A 159 -10.74 8.25 -12.98
CA PRO A 159 -10.47 8.38 -11.58
C PRO A 159 -9.62 9.61 -11.26
N ALA A 160 -10.04 10.37 -10.24
CA ALA A 160 -9.35 11.56 -9.75
C ALA A 160 -9.42 11.64 -8.24
N VAL A 161 -8.50 12.36 -7.61
CA VAL A 161 -8.48 12.57 -6.17
C VAL A 161 -8.50 14.07 -5.84
N ASN A 162 -9.44 14.45 -4.97
CA ASN A 162 -9.52 15.81 -4.43
C ASN A 162 -9.13 15.81 -2.94
N GLY A 163 -7.95 16.31 -2.64
CA GLY A 163 -7.40 16.39 -1.30
C GLY A 163 -8.16 17.32 -0.36
N ALA A 164 -8.95 18.28 -0.88
CA ALA A 164 -9.82 19.11 -0.03
C ALA A 164 -10.90 18.28 0.69
N ALA A 165 -11.23 17.09 0.18
CA ALA A 165 -12.16 16.15 0.83
C ALA A 165 -11.43 15.15 1.76
N ALA A 166 -10.14 15.32 2.03
CA ALA A 166 -9.42 14.47 2.96
C ALA A 166 -9.85 14.74 4.42
N THR A 167 -9.99 13.66 5.17
CA THR A 167 -10.37 13.70 6.59
C THR A 167 -9.33 12.97 7.44
N THR A 168 -9.08 13.47 8.65
CA THR A 168 -8.26 12.77 9.63
C THR A 168 -9.13 11.74 10.36
N LEU A 169 -8.73 10.47 10.27
CA LEU A 169 -9.37 9.36 10.99
C LEU A 169 -8.78 9.19 12.38
N ALA A 170 -7.46 9.29 12.51
CA ALA A 170 -6.76 9.25 13.77
C ALA A 170 -5.54 10.17 13.73
N PRO A 171 -5.34 11.04 14.74
CA PRO A 171 -4.11 11.78 14.90
C PRO A 171 -2.96 10.86 15.32
N ALA A 172 -1.72 11.32 15.19
CA ALA A 172 -0.57 10.67 15.79
C ALA A 172 -0.72 10.62 17.31
N THR A 173 -0.37 9.49 17.91
CA THR A 173 -0.31 9.33 19.39
C THR A 173 1.02 8.73 19.78
N ALA A 174 1.39 8.79 21.06
CA ALA A 174 2.59 8.14 21.57
C ALA A 174 2.55 6.61 21.41
N ALA A 175 1.36 6.01 21.41
CA ALA A 175 1.16 4.56 21.29
C ALA A 175 1.05 4.10 19.83
N LEU A 176 0.62 4.98 18.90
CA LEU A 176 0.40 4.62 17.50
C LEU A 176 0.74 5.80 16.60
N THR A 177 1.72 5.63 15.74
CA THR A 177 2.08 6.59 14.70
C THR A 177 2.01 5.93 13.33
N TRP A 178 1.49 6.64 12.35
CA TRP A 178 1.34 6.19 10.97
C TRP A 178 2.43 6.73 10.03
N SER A 179 3.47 7.35 10.60
CA SER A 179 4.59 7.91 9.83
C SER A 179 5.58 6.86 9.30
N THR A 180 5.64 5.69 9.93
CA THR A 180 6.59 4.62 9.58
C THR A 180 5.98 3.40 8.88
N PRO A 181 4.70 3.03 9.08
CA PRO A 181 4.11 1.89 8.40
C PRO A 181 4.11 2.15 6.89
N ARG A 182 4.60 1.18 6.12
CA ARG A 182 4.51 1.17 4.66
C ARG A 182 3.52 0.13 4.16
N MET A 183 2.83 -0.52 5.08
CA MET A 183 2.02 -1.70 4.85
C MET A 183 0.59 -1.43 5.35
N PHE A 184 -0.32 -1.17 4.40
CA PHE A 184 -1.74 -1.19 4.66
C PHE A 184 -2.42 -2.11 3.67
N PHE A 185 -3.38 -2.87 4.14
CA PHE A 185 -4.37 -3.56 3.32
C PHE A 185 -5.62 -3.80 4.15
N SER A 186 -6.76 -3.80 3.50
CA SER A 186 -8.02 -4.16 4.14
C SER A 186 -8.26 -5.66 4.05
N VAL A 187 -8.80 -6.23 5.12
CA VAL A 187 -9.38 -7.57 5.13
C VAL A 187 -10.90 -7.35 5.07
N GLN A 188 -11.51 -7.70 3.95
CA GLN A 188 -12.95 -7.77 3.81
C GLN A 188 -13.43 -9.16 4.17
#